data_353108b6c376da9618b2fe6af0a3f4ae
#
_entry.id   353108b6c376da9618b2fe6af0a3f4ae
#
_cell.length_a   1.000
_cell.length_b   1.000
_cell.length_c   1.000
_cell.angle_alpha   90.00
_cell.angle_beta   90.00
_cell.angle_gamma   90.00
#
_symmetry.space_group_name_H-M   'P 1'
#
loop_
_entity.id
_entity.type
_entity.pdbx_description
1 polymer ?
#
loop_
_entity_poly.entity_id
_entity_poly.type
_entity_poly.pdbx_seq_one_letter_code
_entity_poly.pdbx_strand_id
1 'polypeptide(L)'
;MENVAEKQHGLLELLRIRLNPVIEDLGYELYDLEDLQYQGQRILRVIIDHEQGIQLEDCVRIDQMLQKFFDENNPIEEVYTLEVSSPGIFRVLKNPEHFRRFTGERIKIRLKKKINGMRQAIGKLCSSTEDGIQFLPENESEEGLFIAYGNISKARLEPELN
;
A
#
# COMPACT_ATOMS: atom_id res chain seq x y z
N MET A 1 -21.34 17.74 9.00
CA MET A 1 -21.01 16.40 9.55
C MET A 1 -20.03 15.69 8.62
N GLU A 2 -18.94 15.21 9.19
CA GLU A 2 -18.01 14.39 8.43
C GLU A 2 -18.67 13.05 8.10
N ASN A 3 -18.53 12.58 6.86
CA ASN A 3 -19.00 11.26 6.52
C ASN A 3 -18.04 10.20 7.07
N VAL A 4 -18.47 8.94 7.10
CA VAL A 4 -17.69 7.84 7.68
C VAL A 4 -16.34 7.68 6.98
N ALA A 5 -16.30 7.86 5.65
CA ALA A 5 -15.08 7.73 4.88
C ALA A 5 -14.06 8.82 5.22
N GLU A 6 -14.50 10.06 5.40
CA GLU A 6 -13.64 11.17 5.81
C GLU A 6 -13.08 10.95 7.21
N LYS A 7 -13.90 10.45 8.12
CA LYS A 7 -13.49 10.15 9.49
C LYS A 7 -12.46 9.03 9.54
N GLN A 8 -12.64 7.98 8.72
CA GLN A 8 -11.68 6.88 8.61
C GLN A 8 -10.36 7.34 8.01
N HIS A 9 -10.42 8.19 6.97
CA HIS A 9 -9.23 8.73 6.34
C HIS A 9 -8.42 9.60 7.34
N GLY A 10 -9.10 10.43 8.12
CA GLY A 10 -8.46 11.24 9.15
C GLY A 10 -7.79 10.42 10.24
N LEU A 11 -8.44 9.31 10.64
CA LEU A 11 -7.87 8.39 11.63
C LEU A 11 -6.61 7.71 11.11
N LEU A 12 -6.63 7.20 9.87
CA LEU A 12 -5.46 6.55 9.27
C LEU A 12 -4.29 7.53 9.15
N GLU A 13 -4.56 8.77 8.76
CA GLU A 13 -3.52 9.80 8.66
C GLU A 13 -2.90 10.09 10.03
N LEU A 14 -3.72 10.22 11.06
CA LEU A 14 -3.25 10.43 12.43
C LEU A 14 -2.39 9.26 12.91
N LEU A 15 -2.84 8.03 12.64
CA LEU A 15 -2.10 6.83 13.01
C LEU A 15 -0.77 6.76 12.28
N ARG A 16 -0.75 7.11 11.00
CA ARG A 16 0.49 7.12 10.21
C ARG A 16 1.52 8.05 10.83
N ILE A 17 1.11 9.25 11.21
CA ILE A 17 1.99 10.25 11.84
C ILE A 17 2.54 9.72 13.17
N ARG A 18 1.73 9.03 13.96
CA ARG A 18 2.13 8.52 15.27
C ARG A 18 2.96 7.24 15.19
N LEU A 19 2.62 6.33 14.26
CA LEU A 19 3.27 5.03 14.18
C LEU A 19 4.58 5.07 13.39
N ASN A 20 4.69 5.96 12.41
CA ASN A 20 5.86 6.01 11.55
C ASN A 20 7.17 6.17 12.35
N PRO A 21 7.30 7.12 13.31
CA PRO A 21 8.53 7.21 14.10
C PRO A 21 8.83 5.96 14.92
N VAL A 22 7.78 5.32 15.48
CA VAL A 22 7.95 4.11 16.30
C VAL A 22 8.51 2.97 15.45
N ILE A 23 7.95 2.77 14.26
CA ILE A 23 8.34 1.70 13.35
C ILE A 23 9.74 1.96 12.78
N GLU A 24 10.05 3.21 12.42
CA GLU A 24 11.38 3.59 11.93
C GLU A 24 12.46 3.39 13.01
N ASP A 25 12.16 3.73 14.27
CA ASP A 25 13.09 3.54 15.38
C ASP A 25 13.42 2.06 15.59
N LEU A 26 12.52 1.16 15.22
CA LEU A 26 12.74 -0.28 15.31
C LEU A 26 13.48 -0.85 14.09
N GLY A 27 13.80 0.01 13.11
CA GLY A 27 14.56 -0.37 11.93
C GLY A 27 13.71 -0.81 10.74
N TYR A 28 12.40 -0.56 10.79
CA TYR A 28 11.48 -0.95 9.73
C TYR A 28 10.83 0.27 9.08
N GLU A 29 10.23 0.06 7.93
CA GLU A 29 9.44 1.07 7.23
C GLU A 29 7.96 0.78 7.42
N LEU A 30 7.18 1.81 7.72
CA LEU A 30 5.72 1.72 7.66
C LEU A 30 5.31 1.85 6.18
N TYR A 31 5.04 0.73 5.55
CA TYR A 31 4.70 0.71 4.13
C TYR A 31 3.27 1.18 3.88
N ASP A 32 2.32 0.70 4.69
CA ASP A 32 0.91 1.06 4.54
C ASP A 32 0.13 0.78 5.82
N LEU A 33 -1.03 1.43 5.94
CA LEU A 33 -2.03 1.19 6.99
C LEU A 33 -3.38 0.95 6.32
N GLU A 34 -4.08 -0.08 6.77
CA GLU A 34 -5.40 -0.39 6.26
C GLU A 34 -6.39 -0.53 7.41
N ASP A 35 -7.55 0.09 7.28
CA ASP A 35 -8.67 -0.03 8.21
C ASP A 35 -9.74 -0.88 7.52
N LEU A 36 -9.84 -2.13 7.95
CA LEU A 36 -10.67 -3.14 7.31
C LEU A 36 -11.78 -3.59 8.24
N GLN A 37 -12.91 -3.99 7.64
CA GLN A 37 -13.96 -4.68 8.37
C GLN A 37 -14.15 -6.06 7.77
N TYR A 38 -14.09 -7.07 8.62
CA TYR A 38 -14.25 -8.45 8.20
C TYR A 38 -15.10 -9.20 9.25
N GLN A 39 -16.21 -9.76 8.79
CA GLN A 39 -17.14 -10.51 9.65
C GLN A 39 -17.54 -9.75 10.91
N GLY A 40 -17.83 -8.46 10.77
CA GLY A 40 -18.23 -7.61 11.88
C GLY A 40 -17.13 -7.13 12.80
N GLN A 41 -15.88 -7.52 12.52
CA GLN A 41 -14.70 -7.08 13.28
C GLN A 41 -13.94 -6.01 12.53
N ARG A 42 -13.48 -5.01 13.30
CA ARG A 42 -12.61 -3.98 12.76
C ARG A 42 -11.16 -4.43 12.89
N ILE A 43 -10.44 -4.38 11.78
CA ILE A 43 -9.03 -4.79 11.72
C ILE A 43 -8.19 -3.58 11.29
N LEU A 44 -7.19 -3.25 12.10
CA LEU A 44 -6.15 -2.32 11.70
C LEU A 44 -4.96 -3.15 11.24
N ARG A 45 -4.69 -3.10 9.94
CA ARG A 45 -3.56 -3.82 9.34
C ARG A 45 -2.40 -2.87 9.15
N VAL A 46 -1.29 -3.17 9.79
CA VAL A 46 -0.04 -2.41 9.69
C VAL A 46 0.89 -3.20 8.78
N ILE A 47 1.23 -2.62 7.63
CA ILE A 47 2.12 -3.26 6.66
C ILE A 47 3.50 -2.65 6.80
N ILE A 48 4.47 -3.49 7.18
CA ILE A 48 5.86 -3.08 7.39
C ILE A 48 6.76 -3.63 6.30
N ASP A 49 7.85 -2.94 6.02
CA ASP A 49 8.82 -3.37 5.03
C ASP A 49 10.25 -3.17 5.56
N HIS A 50 11.20 -3.85 4.91
CA HIS A 50 12.62 -3.75 5.21
C HIS A 50 13.41 -4.10 3.97
N GLU A 51 14.56 -3.46 3.76
CA GLU A 51 15.41 -3.70 2.58
C GLU A 51 15.81 -5.17 2.43
N GLN A 52 15.98 -5.87 3.54
CA GLN A 52 16.37 -7.29 3.55
C GLN A 52 15.16 -8.23 3.63
N GLY A 53 13.95 -7.70 3.46
CA GLY A 53 12.72 -8.47 3.54
C GLY A 53 12.19 -8.58 4.96
N ILE A 54 11.00 -9.16 5.07
CA ILE A 54 10.28 -9.31 6.34
C ILE A 54 10.04 -10.79 6.59
N GLN A 55 10.39 -11.23 7.79
CA GLN A 55 10.10 -12.59 8.27
C GLN A 55 9.00 -12.56 9.32
N LEU A 56 8.45 -13.72 9.64
CA LEU A 56 7.35 -13.83 10.61
C LEU A 56 7.74 -13.23 11.98
N GLU A 57 8.98 -13.47 12.41
CA GLU A 57 9.48 -12.96 13.69
C GLU A 57 9.47 -11.43 13.73
N ASP A 58 9.72 -10.78 12.60
CA ASP A 58 9.66 -9.33 12.50
C ASP A 58 8.24 -8.82 12.76
N CYS A 59 7.25 -9.48 12.18
CA CYS A 59 5.84 -9.13 12.37
C CYS A 59 5.42 -9.32 13.82
N VAL A 60 5.82 -10.41 14.45
CA VAL A 60 5.52 -10.70 15.86
C VAL A 60 6.14 -9.64 16.77
N ARG A 61 7.39 -9.28 16.52
CA ARG A 61 8.09 -8.26 17.30
C ARG A 61 7.41 -6.89 17.18
N ILE A 62 7.05 -6.49 15.98
CA ILE A 62 6.37 -5.22 15.76
C ILE A 62 4.97 -5.25 16.38
N ASP A 63 4.26 -6.36 16.26
CA ASP A 63 2.94 -6.51 16.87
C ASP A 63 3.00 -6.29 18.38
N GLN A 64 3.96 -6.91 19.06
CA GLN A 64 4.13 -6.75 20.51
C GLN A 64 4.44 -5.30 20.90
N MET A 65 5.30 -4.64 20.13
CA MET A 65 5.65 -3.25 20.39
C MET A 65 4.46 -2.31 20.15
N LEU A 66 3.67 -2.56 19.13
CA LEU A 66 2.49 -1.75 18.82
C LEU A 66 1.36 -2.00 19.83
N GLN A 67 1.17 -3.23 20.30
CA GLN A 67 0.20 -3.51 21.35
C GLN A 67 0.52 -2.67 22.61
N LYS A 68 1.78 -2.64 22.99
CA LYS A 68 2.23 -1.82 24.13
C LYS A 68 1.98 -0.32 23.87
N PHE A 69 2.31 0.14 22.67
CA PHE A 69 2.11 1.54 22.30
C PHE A 69 0.62 1.92 22.39
N PHE A 70 -0.28 1.08 21.87
CA PHE A 70 -1.72 1.34 21.92
C PHE A 70 -2.28 1.25 23.33
N ASP A 71 -1.75 0.37 24.18
CA ASP A 71 -2.16 0.28 25.58
C ASP A 71 -1.84 1.59 26.34
N GLU A 72 -0.73 2.22 25.99
CA GLU A 72 -0.29 3.47 26.62
C GLU A 72 -0.92 4.73 25.97
N ASN A 73 -1.20 4.68 24.67
CA ASN A 73 -1.59 5.84 23.86
C ASN A 73 -2.72 5.49 22.88
N ASN A 74 -3.81 4.90 23.36
CA ASN A 74 -4.85 4.42 22.47
C ASN A 74 -5.56 5.55 21.70
N PRO A 75 -5.29 5.74 20.40
CA PRO A 75 -5.95 6.77 19.59
C PRO A 75 -7.28 6.31 18.99
N ILE A 76 -7.64 5.02 19.20
CA ILE A 76 -8.86 4.43 18.64
C ILE A 76 -9.79 4.08 19.79
N GLU A 77 -10.96 4.72 19.82
CA GLU A 77 -11.96 4.50 20.87
C GLU A 77 -12.70 3.16 20.73
N GLU A 78 -12.76 2.65 19.50
CA GLU A 78 -13.49 1.41 19.20
C GLU A 78 -12.61 0.18 19.40
N VAL A 79 -13.26 -0.96 19.64
CA VAL A 79 -12.57 -2.25 19.70
C VAL A 79 -12.08 -2.64 18.30
N TYR A 80 -10.83 -3.01 18.19
CA TYR A 80 -10.22 -3.43 16.93
C TYR A 80 -9.23 -4.56 17.17
N THR A 81 -8.90 -5.28 16.09
CA THR A 81 -7.84 -6.27 16.07
C THR A 81 -6.64 -5.70 15.31
N LEU A 82 -5.47 -5.75 15.92
CA LEU A 82 -4.24 -5.34 15.27
C LEU A 82 -3.65 -6.51 14.49
N GLU A 83 -3.30 -6.26 13.24
CA GLU A 83 -2.64 -7.23 12.38
C GLU A 83 -1.40 -6.60 11.78
N VAL A 84 -0.24 -7.27 11.89
CA VAL A 84 1.01 -6.79 11.30
C VAL A 84 1.42 -7.76 10.22
N SER A 85 1.71 -7.27 9.03
CA SER A 85 2.09 -8.11 7.89
C SER A 85 3.12 -7.42 7.01
N SER A 86 3.67 -8.17 6.06
CA SER A 86 4.55 -7.66 5.01
C SER A 86 3.74 -7.31 3.76
N PRO A 87 4.33 -6.51 2.82
CA PRO A 87 3.64 -6.22 1.56
C PRO A 87 3.41 -7.44 0.67
N GLY A 88 4.21 -8.50 0.84
CA GLY A 88 4.16 -9.67 -0.02
C GLY A 88 4.82 -9.46 -1.39
N ILE A 89 4.85 -10.52 -2.20
CA ILE A 89 5.47 -10.45 -3.53
C ILE A 89 4.58 -9.71 -4.55
N PHE A 90 3.27 -9.68 -4.32
CA PHE A 90 2.30 -8.95 -5.15
C PHE A 90 1.89 -7.65 -4.47
N ARG A 91 2.88 -6.91 -3.94
CA ARG A 91 2.58 -5.71 -3.15
C ARG A 91 1.80 -4.68 -3.94
N VAL A 92 0.90 -3.99 -3.26
CA VAL A 92 0.06 -2.95 -3.85
C VAL A 92 0.83 -1.64 -3.87
N LEU A 93 0.74 -0.92 -5.00
CA LEU A 93 1.35 0.41 -5.19
C LEU A 93 0.23 1.44 -5.06
N LYS A 94 0.29 2.30 -4.04
CA LYS A 94 -0.81 3.21 -3.70
C LYS A 94 -0.51 4.70 -3.88
N ASN A 95 0.76 5.07 -3.97
CA ASN A 95 1.14 6.49 -4.01
C ASN A 95 2.34 6.70 -4.95
N PRO A 96 2.64 7.94 -5.35
CA PRO A 96 3.75 8.21 -6.27
C PRO A 96 5.10 7.69 -5.79
N GLU A 97 5.33 7.68 -4.49
CA GLU A 97 6.57 7.15 -3.90
C GLU A 97 6.74 5.66 -4.20
N HIS A 98 5.65 4.89 -4.09
CA HIS A 98 5.66 3.47 -4.43
C HIS A 98 6.00 3.25 -5.90
N PHE A 99 5.38 4.00 -6.80
CA PHE A 99 5.65 3.87 -8.23
C PHE A 99 7.09 4.24 -8.57
N ARG A 100 7.61 5.30 -7.95
CA ARG A 100 8.99 5.70 -8.17
C ARG A 100 9.96 4.60 -7.74
N ARG A 101 9.72 3.99 -6.57
CA ARG A 101 10.57 2.94 -6.02
C ARG A 101 10.64 1.71 -6.93
N PHE A 102 9.54 1.35 -7.56
CA PHE A 102 9.44 0.13 -8.36
C PHE A 102 9.51 0.39 -9.87
N THR A 103 10.09 1.51 -10.29
CA THR A 103 10.35 1.79 -11.70
C THR A 103 11.22 0.67 -12.30
N GLY A 104 10.81 0.21 -13.48
CA GLY A 104 11.45 -0.91 -14.17
C GLY A 104 10.78 -2.26 -13.94
N GLU A 105 9.93 -2.35 -12.94
CA GLU A 105 9.29 -3.62 -12.57
C GLU A 105 8.03 -3.90 -13.40
N ARG A 106 7.68 -5.17 -13.44
CA ARG A 106 6.43 -5.65 -14.05
C ARG A 106 5.29 -5.42 -13.07
N ILE A 107 4.23 -4.77 -13.53
CA ILE A 107 3.08 -4.42 -12.69
C ILE A 107 1.78 -4.82 -13.39
N LYS A 108 0.72 -5.00 -12.58
CA LYS A 108 -0.64 -5.13 -13.06
C LYS A 108 -1.41 -3.90 -12.62
N ILE A 109 -2.09 -3.25 -13.56
CA ILE A 109 -2.90 -2.07 -13.28
C ILE A 109 -4.36 -2.32 -13.64
N ARG A 110 -5.24 -1.63 -12.90
CA ARG A 110 -6.65 -1.52 -13.22
C ARG A 110 -7.00 -0.05 -13.32
N LEU A 111 -7.71 0.34 -14.36
CA LEU A 111 -8.06 1.72 -14.65
C LEU A 111 -9.50 2.02 -14.27
N LYS A 112 -9.74 3.26 -13.84
CA LYS A 112 -11.11 3.76 -13.62
C LYS A 112 -11.80 4.00 -14.95
N LYS A 113 -11.09 4.62 -15.90
CA LYS A 113 -11.56 4.88 -17.26
C LYS A 113 -10.68 4.12 -18.23
N LYS A 114 -11.28 3.43 -19.19
CA LYS A 114 -10.55 2.69 -20.22
C LYS A 114 -9.64 3.61 -21.02
N ILE A 115 -8.46 3.11 -21.37
CA ILE A 115 -7.57 3.73 -22.34
C ILE A 115 -7.41 2.76 -23.49
N ASN A 116 -7.73 3.18 -24.71
CA ASN A 116 -7.67 2.34 -25.93
C ASN A 116 -8.43 1.01 -25.75
N GLY A 117 -9.58 1.07 -25.06
CA GLY A 117 -10.40 -0.11 -24.79
C GLY A 117 -9.91 -0.98 -23.63
N MET A 118 -8.77 -0.66 -23.05
CA MET A 118 -8.14 -1.45 -21.99
C MET A 118 -8.58 -0.93 -20.63
N ARG A 119 -9.09 -1.85 -19.77
CA ARG A 119 -9.45 -1.52 -18.38
C ARG A 119 -8.41 -2.03 -17.39
N GLN A 120 -7.78 -3.15 -17.71
CA GLN A 120 -6.69 -3.69 -16.91
C GLN A 120 -5.64 -4.29 -17.83
N ALA A 121 -4.40 -4.27 -17.38
CA ALA A 121 -3.29 -4.79 -18.16
C ALA A 121 -2.10 -5.12 -17.27
N ILE A 122 -1.26 -6.01 -17.76
CA ILE A 122 0.05 -6.29 -17.18
C ILE A 122 1.10 -5.71 -18.12
N GLY A 123 2.10 -5.09 -17.57
CA GLY A 123 3.17 -4.49 -18.35
C GLY A 123 4.28 -3.94 -17.48
N LYS A 124 5.16 -3.17 -18.10
CA LYS A 124 6.32 -2.61 -17.43
C LYS A 124 6.04 -1.18 -16.98
N LEU A 125 6.39 -0.89 -15.73
CA LEU A 125 6.43 0.47 -15.20
C LEU A 125 7.72 1.13 -15.66
N CYS A 126 7.66 1.89 -16.75
CA CYS A 126 8.86 2.44 -17.39
C CYS A 126 9.44 3.63 -16.63
N SER A 127 8.57 4.53 -16.18
CA SER A 127 8.98 5.70 -15.41
C SER A 127 7.79 6.27 -14.66
N SER A 128 8.07 7.17 -13.73
CA SER A 128 7.02 7.86 -12.98
C SER A 128 7.38 9.33 -12.83
N THR A 129 6.34 10.17 -12.76
CA THR A 129 6.44 11.60 -12.48
C THR A 129 5.51 11.94 -11.33
N GLU A 130 5.38 13.22 -11.01
CA GLU A 130 4.43 13.66 -9.99
C GLU A 130 2.96 13.48 -10.43
N ASP A 131 2.71 13.43 -11.74
CA ASP A 131 1.37 13.38 -12.30
C ASP A 131 0.89 11.99 -12.69
N GLY A 132 1.80 11.07 -12.93
CA GLY A 132 1.43 9.73 -13.38
C GLY A 132 2.62 8.88 -13.77
N ILE A 133 2.34 7.83 -14.52
CA ILE A 133 3.35 6.84 -14.91
C ILE A 133 3.39 6.67 -16.43
N GLN A 134 4.54 6.20 -16.92
CA GLN A 134 4.69 5.65 -18.26
C GLN A 134 4.64 4.14 -18.13
N PHE A 135 3.69 3.53 -18.81
CA PHE A 135 3.39 2.10 -18.73
C PHE A 135 3.43 1.48 -20.12
N LEU A 136 4.11 0.35 -20.24
CA LEU A 136 4.22 -0.39 -21.50
C LEU A 136 3.47 -1.73 -21.38
N PRO A 137 2.25 -1.83 -21.95
CA PRO A 137 1.51 -3.10 -21.91
C PRO A 137 2.25 -4.22 -22.67
N GLU A 138 2.19 -5.44 -22.13
CA GLU A 138 2.88 -6.59 -22.74
C GLU A 138 2.28 -7.04 -24.08
N ASN A 139 0.98 -6.90 -24.23
CA ASN A 139 0.25 -7.44 -25.39
C ASN A 139 -0.05 -6.43 -26.48
N GLU A 140 0.49 -5.21 -26.36
CA GLU A 140 0.22 -4.15 -27.31
C GLU A 140 1.50 -3.55 -27.86
N SER A 141 1.34 -2.55 -28.74
CA SER A 141 2.44 -1.95 -29.48
C SER A 141 3.60 -1.49 -28.57
N GLU A 142 4.76 -1.34 -29.17
CA GLU A 142 6.00 -0.94 -28.49
C GLU A 142 5.97 0.46 -27.85
N GLU A 143 4.85 1.18 -27.97
CA GLU A 143 4.72 2.52 -27.43
C GLU A 143 4.13 2.51 -26.01
N GLY A 144 4.80 3.19 -25.10
CA GLY A 144 4.30 3.37 -23.75
C GLY A 144 3.11 4.32 -23.69
N LEU A 145 2.29 4.12 -22.67
CA LEU A 145 1.12 4.96 -22.37
C LEU A 145 1.36 5.77 -21.12
N PHE A 146 1.02 7.06 -21.16
CA PHE A 146 0.95 7.84 -19.95
C PHE A 146 -0.38 7.56 -19.23
N ILE A 147 -0.31 7.25 -17.95
CA ILE A 147 -1.49 7.01 -17.11
C ILE A 147 -1.40 7.91 -15.88
N ALA A 148 -2.38 8.80 -15.75
CA ALA A 148 -2.47 9.68 -14.58
C ALA A 148 -2.83 8.85 -13.34
N TYR A 149 -2.27 9.22 -12.18
CA TYR A 149 -2.57 8.52 -10.94
C TYR A 149 -4.06 8.49 -10.62
N GLY A 150 -4.77 9.57 -10.93
CA GLY A 150 -6.21 9.64 -10.70
C GLY A 150 -7.03 8.62 -11.51
N ASN A 151 -6.46 8.06 -12.56
CA ASN A 151 -7.12 7.02 -13.37
C ASN A 151 -6.75 5.61 -12.95
N ILE A 152 -5.83 5.43 -12.02
CA ILE A 152 -5.44 4.10 -11.51
C ILE A 152 -6.34 3.75 -10.34
N SER A 153 -7.18 2.71 -10.50
CA SER A 153 -8.01 2.22 -9.40
C SER A 153 -7.24 1.25 -8.51
N LYS A 154 -6.33 0.46 -9.11
CA LYS A 154 -5.47 -0.46 -8.37
C LYS A 154 -4.21 -0.75 -9.18
N ALA A 155 -3.08 -0.85 -8.49
CA ALA A 155 -1.82 -1.27 -9.09
C ALA A 155 -1.06 -2.17 -8.10
N ARG A 156 -0.39 -3.18 -8.62
CA ARG A 156 0.42 -4.08 -7.81
C ARG A 156 1.60 -4.62 -8.63
N LEU A 157 2.64 -5.03 -7.92
CA LEU A 157 3.72 -5.77 -8.57
C LEU A 157 3.17 -7.10 -9.09
N GLU A 158 3.65 -7.51 -10.25
CA GLU A 158 3.26 -8.77 -10.90
C GLU A 158 4.53 -9.48 -11.38
N PRO A 159 5.38 -9.97 -10.46
CA PRO A 159 6.62 -10.62 -10.86
C PRO A 159 6.34 -11.93 -11.58
N GLU A 160 7.21 -12.27 -12.53
CA GLU A 160 7.13 -13.57 -13.18
C GLU A 160 7.57 -14.64 -12.19
N LEU A 161 6.72 -15.63 -12.00
CA LEU A 161 7.00 -16.78 -11.13
C LEU A 161 7.45 -17.95 -12.00
N ASN A 162 8.65 -18.40 -11.80
CA ASN A 162 9.20 -19.56 -12.49
C ASN A 162 8.92 -20.85 -11.72
#